data_7e3afb35f3d118d4106e632319e0f49f
#
_entry.id   7e3afb35f3d118d4106e632319e0f49f
#
_cell.length_a   1.000
_cell.length_b   1.000
_cell.length_c   1.000
_cell.angle_alpha   90.00
_cell.angle_beta   90.00
_cell.angle_gamma   90.00
#
_symmetry.space_group_name_H-M   'P 1'
#
loop_
_entity.id
_entity.type
_entity.pdbx_description
1 polymer ?
#
loop_
_entity_poly.entity_id
_entity_poly.type
_entity_poly.pdbx_seq_one_letter_code
_entity_poly.pdbx_strand_id
1 'polypeptide(L)'
;MTTTPSWFDGFATQRITTSGAEIFVRTGGTVGAPPLLLLHGFPQTHALWHRVAQQLARDYCLVLPDLRGYGDSSHAPGLPDHSNYSKRALAQDMAEVMTALGHDRFYLCGHDRGGRVAHRLALDHAARVNKLCVIDIAPTLDMYARTD
;
A
#
# COMPACT_ATOMS: atom_id res chain seq x y z
N MET A 1 -21.41 -23.12 16.94
CA MET A 1 -20.17 -22.29 17.00
C MET A 1 -20.40 -21.09 16.10
N THR A 2 -20.58 -19.92 16.66
CA THR A 2 -20.65 -18.66 15.90
C THR A 2 -19.24 -18.29 15.52
N THR A 3 -18.87 -18.50 14.26
CA THR A 3 -17.61 -17.97 13.71
C THR A 3 -17.69 -16.44 13.73
N THR A 4 -16.79 -15.79 14.47
CA THR A 4 -16.65 -14.32 14.40
C THR A 4 -16.41 -13.96 12.92
N PRO A 5 -17.21 -13.05 12.33
CA PRO A 5 -16.99 -12.64 10.95
C PRO A 5 -15.55 -12.13 10.78
N SER A 6 -14.83 -12.64 9.80
CA SER A 6 -13.53 -12.10 9.45
C SER A 6 -13.71 -10.73 8.81
N TRP A 7 -12.89 -9.75 9.16
CA TRP A 7 -12.93 -8.42 8.55
C TRP A 7 -12.67 -8.45 7.03
N PHE A 8 -12.09 -9.53 6.55
CA PHE A 8 -11.67 -9.70 5.16
C PHE A 8 -12.14 -11.06 4.59
N ASP A 9 -13.43 -11.36 4.76
CA ASP A 9 -14.01 -12.58 4.20
C ASP A 9 -13.81 -12.63 2.68
N GLY A 10 -13.30 -13.78 2.19
CA GLY A 10 -13.01 -13.99 0.77
C GLY A 10 -11.68 -13.39 0.28
N PHE A 11 -10.91 -12.76 1.16
CA PHE A 11 -9.57 -12.27 0.81
C PHE A 11 -8.51 -13.34 1.08
N ALA A 12 -7.52 -13.42 0.19
CA ALA A 12 -6.33 -14.25 0.37
C ALA A 12 -5.18 -13.43 0.96
N THR A 13 -4.19 -14.12 1.53
CA THR A 13 -2.94 -13.51 2.02
C THR A 13 -1.74 -14.18 1.39
N GLN A 14 -0.69 -13.44 1.14
CA GLN A 14 0.58 -13.96 0.67
C GLN A 14 1.73 -13.04 1.10
N ARG A 15 2.96 -13.55 0.97
CA ARG A 15 4.19 -12.77 1.16
C ARG A 15 4.90 -12.66 -0.17
N ILE A 16 5.32 -11.45 -0.51
CA ILE A 16 6.02 -11.14 -1.76
C ILE A 16 7.38 -10.58 -1.42
N THR A 17 8.43 -11.25 -1.89
CA THR A 17 9.80 -10.77 -1.75
C THR A 17 10.04 -9.68 -2.80
N THR A 18 10.41 -8.50 -2.33
CA THR A 18 10.87 -7.38 -3.15
C THR A 18 12.39 -7.26 -3.09
N SER A 19 12.97 -6.33 -3.83
CA SER A 19 14.41 -6.06 -3.76
C SER A 19 14.88 -5.57 -2.38
N GLY A 20 13.98 -5.08 -1.53
CA GLY A 20 14.33 -4.48 -0.24
C GLY A 20 13.62 -5.06 0.99
N ALA A 21 12.60 -5.91 0.82
CA ALA A 21 11.81 -6.41 1.93
C ALA A 21 11.01 -7.66 1.55
N GLU A 22 10.47 -8.35 2.55
CA GLU A 22 9.37 -9.28 2.36
C GLU A 22 8.08 -8.55 2.77
N ILE A 23 7.15 -8.40 1.84
CA ILE A 23 5.92 -7.65 2.02
C ILE A 23 4.74 -8.60 2.21
N PHE A 24 4.05 -8.46 3.32
CA PHE A 24 2.75 -9.10 3.53
C PHE A 24 1.70 -8.38 2.70
N VAL A 25 0.89 -9.13 1.97
CA VAL A 25 -0.14 -8.61 1.09
C VAL A 25 -1.43 -9.37 1.28
N ARG A 26 -2.52 -8.62 1.44
CA ARG A 26 -3.88 -9.15 1.38
C ARG A 26 -4.50 -8.76 0.05
N THR A 27 -5.09 -9.73 -0.64
CA THR A 27 -5.73 -9.51 -1.96
C THR A 27 -7.14 -10.05 -1.96
N GLY A 28 -8.03 -9.37 -2.68
CA GLY A 28 -9.42 -9.81 -2.81
C GLY A 28 -10.19 -8.96 -3.80
N GLY A 29 -11.45 -9.27 -3.98
CA GLY A 29 -12.35 -8.53 -4.87
C GLY A 29 -12.61 -9.24 -6.20
N THR A 30 -13.16 -8.49 -7.15
CA THR A 30 -13.63 -9.04 -8.43
C THR A 30 -12.45 -9.35 -9.35
N VAL A 31 -12.35 -10.61 -9.77
CA VAL A 31 -11.34 -11.07 -10.73
C VAL A 31 -11.52 -10.34 -12.06
N GLY A 32 -10.42 -9.79 -12.60
CA GLY A 32 -10.43 -9.04 -13.86
C GLY A 32 -10.91 -7.58 -13.74
N ALA A 33 -11.38 -7.16 -12.55
CA ALA A 33 -11.65 -5.75 -12.30
C ALA A 33 -10.36 -4.93 -12.20
N PRO A 34 -10.44 -3.59 -12.38
CA PRO A 34 -9.26 -2.73 -12.27
C PRO A 34 -8.55 -2.89 -10.92
N PRO A 35 -7.22 -3.04 -10.89
CA PRO A 35 -6.49 -3.17 -9.64
C PRO A 35 -6.45 -1.84 -8.89
N LEU A 36 -6.65 -1.91 -7.57
CA LEU A 36 -6.57 -0.79 -6.65
C LEU A 36 -5.62 -1.12 -5.49
N LEU A 37 -4.52 -0.40 -5.40
CA LEU A 37 -3.54 -0.49 -4.33
C LEU A 37 -3.91 0.47 -3.20
N LEU A 38 -4.08 -0.03 -1.99
CA LEU A 38 -4.48 0.72 -0.79
C LEU A 38 -3.35 0.72 0.25
N LEU A 39 -2.74 1.88 0.50
CA LEU A 39 -1.61 2.05 1.41
C LEU A 39 -2.03 2.69 2.73
N HIS A 40 -1.76 1.99 3.83
CA HIS A 40 -2.05 2.47 5.19
C HIS A 40 -1.02 3.51 5.67
N GLY A 41 -1.32 4.16 6.80
CA GLY A 41 -0.43 5.12 7.46
C GLY A 41 0.15 4.62 8.78
N PHE A 42 0.68 5.53 9.57
CA PHE A 42 1.23 5.27 10.90
C PHE A 42 0.15 5.47 11.98
N PRO A 43 0.05 4.62 12.97
CA PRO A 43 0.76 3.34 13.23
C PRO A 43 -0.04 2.12 12.76
N GLN A 44 -0.64 2.19 11.62
CA GLN A 44 -1.62 1.24 11.12
C GLN A 44 -0.98 0.08 10.35
N THR A 45 -1.85 -0.78 9.81
CA THR A 45 -1.57 -1.90 8.91
C THR A 45 -2.64 -1.95 7.82
N HIS A 46 -2.61 -2.95 6.94
CA HIS A 46 -3.68 -3.21 5.98
C HIS A 46 -5.08 -3.26 6.62
N ALA A 47 -5.16 -3.56 7.92
CA ALA A 47 -6.42 -3.61 8.65
C ALA A 47 -7.19 -2.27 8.71
N LEU A 48 -6.51 -1.14 8.47
CA LEU A 48 -7.16 0.18 8.31
C LEU A 48 -8.36 0.10 7.36
N TRP A 49 -8.23 -0.67 6.29
CA TRP A 49 -9.18 -0.70 5.19
C TRP A 49 -10.38 -1.64 5.41
N HIS A 50 -10.45 -2.36 6.54
CA HIS A 50 -11.44 -3.41 6.79
C HIS A 50 -12.89 -2.96 6.57
N ARG A 51 -13.24 -1.70 6.91
CA ARG A 51 -14.61 -1.19 6.78
C ARG A 51 -15.04 -0.90 5.35
N VAL A 52 -14.08 -0.61 4.47
CA VAL A 52 -14.37 -0.23 3.09
C VAL A 52 -13.98 -1.32 2.08
N ALA A 53 -13.13 -2.27 2.46
CA ALA A 53 -12.60 -3.28 1.59
C ALA A 53 -13.69 -4.12 0.91
N GLN A 54 -14.68 -4.58 1.67
CA GLN A 54 -15.79 -5.39 1.13
C GLN A 54 -16.66 -4.61 0.12
N GLN A 55 -16.81 -3.31 0.31
CA GLN A 55 -17.56 -2.47 -0.63
C GLN A 55 -16.74 -2.25 -1.91
N LEU A 56 -15.47 -1.87 -1.77
CA LEU A 56 -14.57 -1.63 -2.91
C LEU A 56 -14.29 -2.90 -3.71
N ALA A 57 -14.28 -4.06 -3.07
CA ALA A 57 -14.07 -5.37 -3.69
C ALA A 57 -15.14 -5.74 -4.73
N ARG A 58 -16.28 -5.06 -4.76
CA ARG A 58 -17.32 -5.26 -5.78
C ARG A 58 -16.87 -4.74 -7.14
N ASP A 59 -16.10 -3.65 -7.15
CA ASP A 59 -15.73 -2.92 -8.37
C ASP A 59 -14.23 -3.02 -8.71
N TYR A 60 -13.41 -3.47 -7.77
CA TYR A 60 -11.95 -3.51 -7.90
C TYR A 60 -11.35 -4.86 -7.51
N CYS A 61 -10.19 -5.15 -8.08
CA CYS A 61 -9.25 -6.13 -7.55
C CYS A 61 -8.35 -5.40 -6.54
N LEU A 62 -8.53 -5.69 -5.24
CA LEU A 62 -7.87 -4.97 -4.16
C LEU A 62 -6.53 -5.59 -3.79
N VAL A 63 -5.54 -4.73 -3.55
CA VAL A 63 -4.22 -5.06 -3.04
C VAL A 63 -3.95 -4.21 -1.79
N LEU A 64 -3.86 -4.85 -0.63
CA LEU A 64 -3.70 -4.22 0.68
C LEU A 64 -2.42 -4.74 1.33
N PRO A 65 -1.26 -4.12 1.08
CA PRO A 65 -0.02 -4.50 1.72
C PRO A 65 0.12 -3.91 3.13
N ASP A 66 0.92 -4.55 3.96
CA ASP A 66 1.60 -3.88 5.06
C ASP A 66 2.89 -3.27 4.53
N LEU A 67 3.10 -1.97 4.75
CA LEU A 67 4.34 -1.30 4.33
C LEU A 67 5.54 -1.90 5.07
N ARG A 68 6.73 -1.86 4.47
CA ARG A 68 8.00 -2.25 5.10
C ARG A 68 8.10 -1.66 6.52
N GLY A 69 8.40 -2.50 7.51
CA GLY A 69 8.49 -2.10 8.92
C GLY A 69 7.16 -2.04 9.66
N TYR A 70 6.06 -2.46 9.04
CA TYR A 70 4.72 -2.47 9.64
C TYR A 70 4.09 -3.86 9.57
N GLY A 71 3.21 -4.14 10.53
CA GLY A 71 2.36 -5.32 10.54
C GLY A 71 3.13 -6.62 10.35
N ASP A 72 2.70 -7.41 9.39
CA ASP A 72 3.27 -8.71 9.06
C ASP A 72 4.38 -8.67 8.00
N SER A 73 4.72 -7.47 7.48
CA SER A 73 5.88 -7.28 6.60
C SER A 73 7.20 -7.31 7.37
N SER A 74 8.32 -7.53 6.68
CA SER A 74 9.63 -7.58 7.32
C SER A 74 10.05 -6.25 7.96
N HIS A 75 10.79 -6.37 9.07
CA HIS A 75 11.28 -5.26 9.90
C HIS A 75 12.81 -5.24 9.87
N ALA A 76 13.38 -4.90 8.71
CA ALA A 76 14.83 -4.79 8.59
C ALA A 76 15.38 -3.65 9.48
N PRO A 77 16.55 -3.80 10.11
CA PRO A 77 17.22 -2.69 10.79
C PRO A 77 17.42 -1.51 9.83
N GLY A 78 17.24 -0.29 10.36
CA GLY A 78 17.51 0.92 9.59
C GLY A 78 19.00 1.05 9.26
N LEU A 79 19.32 1.48 8.04
CA LEU A 79 20.67 1.88 7.67
C LEU A 79 21.04 3.20 8.38
N PRO A 80 22.34 3.51 8.56
CA PRO A 80 22.75 4.76 9.21
C PRO A 80 22.17 6.03 8.60
N ASP A 81 21.93 6.04 7.28
CA ASP A 81 21.32 7.13 6.53
C ASP A 81 19.80 7.01 6.39
N HIS A 82 19.20 5.96 6.96
CA HIS A 82 17.77 5.63 6.86
C HIS A 82 17.23 5.49 5.42
N SER A 83 18.08 5.35 4.42
CA SER A 83 17.68 5.28 3.01
C SER A 83 16.75 4.11 2.71
N ASN A 84 16.91 2.98 3.41
CA ASN A 84 16.07 1.80 3.27
C ASN A 84 14.64 1.97 3.82
N TYR A 85 14.34 3.06 4.52
CA TYR A 85 13.00 3.44 4.97
C TYR A 85 12.52 4.75 4.35
N SER A 86 13.22 5.24 3.31
CA SER A 86 12.77 6.40 2.54
C SER A 86 11.44 6.10 1.81
N LYS A 87 10.69 7.14 1.51
CA LYS A 87 9.43 6.99 0.75
C LYS A 87 9.67 6.39 -0.64
N ARG A 88 10.86 6.62 -1.22
CA ARG A 88 11.28 6.00 -2.48
C ARG A 88 11.50 4.50 -2.33
N ALA A 89 12.15 4.05 -1.27
CA ALA A 89 12.36 2.62 -1.01
C ALA A 89 11.02 1.89 -0.80
N LEU A 90 10.11 2.48 -0.02
CA LEU A 90 8.78 1.92 0.20
C LEU A 90 7.93 1.93 -1.09
N ALA A 91 8.04 2.98 -1.90
CA ALA A 91 7.36 3.06 -3.20
C ALA A 91 7.87 2.00 -4.18
N GLN A 92 9.17 1.72 -4.17
CA GLN A 92 9.75 0.67 -4.98
C GLN A 92 9.21 -0.72 -4.59
N ASP A 93 9.09 -1.02 -3.28
CA ASP A 93 8.43 -2.26 -2.83
C ASP A 93 7.03 -2.39 -3.42
N MET A 94 6.25 -1.31 -3.39
CA MET A 94 4.86 -1.34 -3.90
C MET A 94 4.81 -1.54 -5.41
N ALA A 95 5.73 -0.95 -6.16
CA ALA A 95 5.85 -1.18 -7.60
C ALA A 95 6.17 -2.65 -7.91
N GLU A 96 7.08 -3.25 -7.14
CA GLU A 96 7.48 -4.66 -7.29
C GLU A 96 6.34 -5.61 -6.86
N VAL A 97 5.62 -5.31 -5.78
CA VAL A 97 4.43 -6.07 -5.37
C VAL A 97 3.40 -6.10 -6.49
N MET A 98 3.08 -4.95 -7.08
CA MET A 98 2.10 -4.88 -8.18
C MET A 98 2.60 -5.63 -9.42
N THR A 99 3.89 -5.61 -9.71
CA THR A 99 4.50 -6.41 -10.80
C THR A 99 4.38 -7.91 -10.52
N ALA A 100 4.69 -8.35 -9.30
CA ALA A 100 4.59 -9.76 -8.91
C ALA A 100 3.15 -10.30 -9.00
N LEU A 101 2.16 -9.42 -8.78
CA LEU A 101 0.74 -9.74 -8.92
C LEU A 101 0.22 -9.64 -10.37
N GLY A 102 1.06 -9.24 -11.33
CA GLY A 102 0.68 -9.11 -12.74
C GLY A 102 -0.07 -7.82 -13.07
N HIS A 103 0.02 -6.80 -12.25
CA HIS A 103 -0.67 -5.53 -12.43
C HIS A 103 0.28 -4.46 -12.97
N ASP A 104 0.35 -4.28 -14.28
CA ASP A 104 1.18 -3.27 -14.92
C ASP A 104 0.70 -1.85 -14.64
N ARG A 105 -0.62 -1.66 -14.60
CA ARG A 105 -1.26 -0.37 -14.31
C ARG A 105 -2.33 -0.55 -13.24
N PHE A 106 -2.47 0.43 -12.36
CA PHE A 106 -3.38 0.35 -11.21
C PHE A 106 -3.86 1.73 -10.74
N TYR A 107 -4.95 1.72 -10.00
CA TYR A 107 -5.40 2.84 -9.18
C TYR A 107 -4.67 2.80 -7.83
N LEU A 108 -4.42 3.96 -7.25
CA LEU A 108 -3.60 4.09 -6.05
C LEU A 108 -4.28 5.01 -5.05
N CYS A 109 -4.42 4.53 -3.81
CA CYS A 109 -4.91 5.32 -2.70
C CYS A 109 -3.98 5.15 -1.50
N GLY A 110 -3.62 6.25 -0.84
CA GLY A 110 -2.79 6.22 0.35
C GLY A 110 -3.30 7.16 1.43
N HIS A 111 -3.26 6.69 2.67
CA HIS A 111 -3.61 7.45 3.87
C HIS A 111 -2.35 7.78 4.66
N ASP A 112 -2.23 9.01 5.18
CA ASP A 112 -1.13 9.48 6.04
C ASP A 112 0.25 9.17 5.42
N ARG A 113 1.13 8.39 6.09
CA ARG A 113 2.43 7.98 5.54
C ARG A 113 2.29 7.16 4.26
N GLY A 114 1.23 6.36 4.13
CA GLY A 114 0.91 5.66 2.88
C GLY A 114 0.58 6.64 1.74
N GLY A 115 -0.01 7.79 2.04
CA GLY A 115 -0.23 8.86 1.06
C GLY A 115 1.08 9.47 0.57
N ARG A 116 2.09 9.61 1.44
CA ARG A 116 3.44 10.06 1.03
C ARG A 116 4.15 9.02 0.15
N VAL A 117 3.98 7.72 0.47
CA VAL A 117 4.49 6.64 -0.37
C VAL A 117 3.78 6.63 -1.72
N ALA A 118 2.44 6.77 -1.72
CA ALA A 118 1.63 6.82 -2.94
C ALA A 118 2.02 7.99 -3.84
N HIS A 119 2.22 9.18 -3.27
CA HIS A 119 2.71 10.34 -4.01
C HIS A 119 4.08 10.06 -4.65
N ARG A 120 5.01 9.47 -3.90
CA ARG A 120 6.33 9.10 -4.43
C ARG A 120 6.24 8.05 -5.53
N LEU A 121 5.39 7.03 -5.35
CA LEU A 121 5.14 5.99 -6.34
C LEU A 121 4.58 6.58 -7.65
N ALA A 122 3.64 7.52 -7.55
CA ALA A 122 3.07 8.19 -8.72
C ALA A 122 4.09 9.06 -9.48
N LEU A 123 5.08 9.64 -8.77
CA LEU A 123 6.16 10.40 -9.41
C LEU A 123 7.17 9.47 -10.10
N ASP A 124 7.62 8.42 -9.42
CA ASP A 124 8.67 7.54 -9.94
C ASP A 124 8.15 6.55 -10.99
N HIS A 125 6.86 6.21 -10.96
CA HIS A 125 6.21 5.23 -11.84
C HIS A 125 4.93 5.79 -12.48
N ALA A 126 4.98 7.02 -12.97
CA ALA A 126 3.80 7.76 -13.48
C ALA A 126 3.01 6.98 -14.57
N ALA A 127 3.69 6.23 -15.43
CA ALA A 127 3.05 5.45 -16.48
C ALA A 127 2.17 4.30 -15.93
N ARG A 128 2.39 3.87 -14.69
CA ARG A 128 1.68 2.76 -14.05
C ARG A 128 0.49 3.20 -13.21
N VAL A 129 0.44 4.45 -12.77
CA VAL A 129 -0.62 4.96 -11.89
C VAL A 129 -1.73 5.61 -12.73
N ASN A 130 -2.90 4.99 -12.78
CA ASN A 130 -4.04 5.51 -13.53
C ASN A 130 -4.63 6.77 -12.87
N LYS A 131 -4.86 6.71 -11.56
CA LYS A 131 -5.29 7.84 -10.72
C LYS A 131 -4.74 7.67 -9.31
N LEU A 132 -4.48 8.78 -8.65
CA LEU A 132 -4.02 8.86 -7.27
C LEU A 132 -5.11 9.49 -6.39
N CYS A 133 -5.38 8.86 -5.25
CA CYS A 133 -6.15 9.42 -4.14
C CYS A 133 -5.23 9.53 -2.92
N VAL A 134 -5.22 10.67 -2.26
CA VAL A 134 -4.45 10.92 -1.03
C VAL A 134 -5.42 11.35 0.06
N ILE A 135 -5.35 10.68 1.20
CA ILE A 135 -6.26 10.89 2.33
C ILE A 135 -5.44 11.39 3.53
N ASP A 136 -5.87 12.52 4.07
CA ASP A 136 -5.39 13.12 5.33
C ASP A 136 -3.86 13.30 5.36
N ILE A 137 -3.30 13.85 4.29
CA ILE A 137 -1.87 14.20 4.19
C ILE A 137 -1.66 15.25 3.08
N ALA A 138 -0.73 16.16 3.30
CA ALA A 138 -0.25 17.10 2.29
C ALA A 138 1.07 16.63 1.67
N PRO A 139 1.44 17.14 0.48
CA PRO A 139 2.75 16.88 -0.11
C PRO A 139 3.87 17.24 0.85
N THR A 140 4.86 16.36 0.98
CA THR A 140 5.93 16.47 2.00
C THR A 140 6.69 17.79 1.88
N LEU A 141 7.01 18.21 0.65
CA LEU A 141 7.73 19.46 0.42
C LEU A 141 6.93 20.69 0.91
N ASP A 142 5.63 20.73 0.58
CA ASP A 142 4.77 21.85 0.99
C ASP A 142 4.59 21.91 2.51
N MET A 143 4.48 20.74 3.15
CA MET A 143 4.39 20.67 4.61
C MET A 143 5.61 21.26 5.29
N TYR A 144 6.81 20.82 4.88
CA TYR A 144 8.06 21.25 5.53
C TYR A 144 8.51 22.66 5.10
N ALA A 145 8.14 23.11 3.90
CA ALA A 145 8.47 24.47 3.46
C ALA A 145 7.62 25.57 4.14
N ARG A 146 6.51 25.22 4.77
CA ARG A 146 5.57 26.14 5.42
C ARG A 146 5.53 26.03 6.95
N THR A 147 6.38 25.20 7.53
CA THR A 147 6.52 25.07 8.99
C THR A 147 7.63 26.01 9.43
N ASP A 148 7.27 27.15 10.03
CA ASP A 148 8.19 28.07 10.71
C ASP A 148 8.68 27.48 12.04
#